data_b0888a0eed7060eb396652697b4498ea
#
_entry.id   b0888a0eed7060eb396652697b4498ea
#
_cell.length_a   1.000
_cell.length_b   1.000
_cell.length_c   1.000
_cell.angle_alpha   90.00
_cell.angle_beta   90.00
_cell.angle_gamma   90.00
#
_symmetry.space_group_name_H-M   'P 1'
#
loop_
_entity.id
_entity.type
_entity.pdbx_description
1 polymer ?
#
loop_
_entity_poly.entity_id
_entity_poly.type
_entity_poly.pdbx_seq_one_letter_code
_entity_poly.pdbx_strand_id
1 'polypeptide(L)'
;MKNTIVIVDDHTLIAKALKSIISNFDEFEVIYECENGRELIEKLKMEKNIPSIILLDISMPIMNGFETAKWLNENHPEIKIMALSMQDDDESVIKMIKNGSHGYLLKNTHPSDLEKALQKMVSDGFYYPDWASKIIFSNLKQPSKPVKENIKFTGRELEFLSYTTTEMNYKEIAEKMFCSPRTIESYRDSLFEKLEIKTRVGLAVYALKNGYSK
;
A
#
# COMPACT_ATOMS: atom_id res chain seq x y z
N MET A 1 14.02 25.14 -15.65
CA MET A 1 12.78 25.06 -14.83
C MET A 1 13.02 24.05 -13.73
N LYS A 2 12.53 24.31 -12.51
CA LYS A 2 12.60 23.33 -11.42
C LYS A 2 11.57 22.22 -11.63
N ASN A 3 11.89 21.01 -11.20
CA ASN A 3 10.92 19.91 -11.15
C ASN A 3 9.96 20.14 -9.98
N THR A 4 8.67 20.17 -10.26
CA THR A 4 7.63 20.42 -9.26
C THR A 4 7.30 19.17 -8.49
N ILE A 5 7.20 19.29 -7.17
CA ILE A 5 6.91 18.17 -6.25
C ILE A 5 5.64 18.50 -5.45
N VAL A 6 4.82 17.49 -5.24
CA VAL A 6 3.73 17.49 -4.27
C VAL A 6 4.03 16.43 -3.20
N ILE A 7 3.79 16.76 -1.94
CA ILE A 7 3.92 15.84 -0.81
C ILE A 7 2.52 15.45 -0.37
N VAL A 8 2.26 14.14 -0.24
CA VAL A 8 0.99 13.60 0.24
C VAL A 8 1.28 12.73 1.45
N ASP A 9 1.03 13.24 2.64
CA ASP A 9 1.36 12.62 3.92
C ASP A 9 0.48 13.20 5.03
N ASP A 10 -0.22 12.36 5.79
CA ASP A 10 -1.08 12.80 6.90
C ASP A 10 -0.29 13.25 8.14
N HIS A 11 1.02 12.95 8.18
CA HIS A 11 1.92 13.43 9.21
C HIS A 11 2.48 14.81 8.87
N THR A 12 1.77 15.86 9.26
CA THR A 12 2.11 17.27 8.97
C THR A 12 3.56 17.64 9.28
N LEU A 13 4.16 17.07 10.35
CA LEU A 13 5.57 17.32 10.70
C LEU A 13 6.52 16.74 9.66
N ILE A 14 6.23 15.54 9.15
CA ILE A 14 7.05 14.88 8.12
C ILE A 14 6.93 15.64 6.81
N ALA A 15 5.72 16.02 6.40
CA ALA A 15 5.51 16.82 5.19
C ALA A 15 6.28 18.14 5.23
N LYS A 16 6.22 18.87 6.34
CA LYS A 16 6.97 20.13 6.54
C LYS A 16 8.49 19.93 6.55
N ALA A 17 8.97 18.84 7.18
CA ALA A 17 10.40 18.52 7.19
C ALA A 17 10.90 18.21 5.78
N LEU A 18 10.16 17.37 5.02
CA LEU A 18 10.48 17.05 3.62
C LEU A 18 10.50 18.31 2.76
N LYS A 19 9.51 19.20 2.90
CA LYS A 19 9.48 20.48 2.19
C LYS A 19 10.70 21.34 2.51
N SER A 20 11.07 21.45 3.78
CA SER A 20 12.27 22.20 4.21
C SER A 20 13.56 21.59 3.64
N ILE A 21 13.67 20.25 3.62
CA ILE A 21 14.82 19.55 3.04
C ILE A 21 14.89 19.83 1.52
N ILE A 22 13.77 19.65 0.81
CA ILE A 22 13.69 19.80 -0.65
C ILE A 22 13.94 21.28 -1.06
N SER A 23 13.60 22.24 -0.21
CA SER A 23 13.88 23.67 -0.50
C SER A 23 15.37 24.00 -0.65
N ASN A 24 16.27 23.13 -0.14
CA ASN A 24 17.71 23.24 -0.31
C ASN A 24 18.23 22.57 -1.60
N PHE A 25 17.37 21.93 -2.38
CA PHE A 25 17.72 21.29 -3.63
C PHE A 25 17.46 22.25 -4.80
N ASP A 26 18.50 22.56 -5.57
CA ASP A 26 18.42 23.58 -6.63
C ASP A 26 17.45 23.23 -7.76
N GLU A 27 17.27 21.92 -8.03
CA GLU A 27 16.50 21.41 -9.18
C GLU A 27 15.03 21.15 -8.87
N PHE A 28 14.59 21.29 -7.60
CA PHE A 28 13.27 20.90 -7.13
C PHE A 28 12.54 22.02 -6.41
N GLU A 29 11.20 21.96 -6.43
CA GLU A 29 10.36 22.83 -5.62
C GLU A 29 9.07 22.10 -5.19
N VAL A 30 8.67 22.26 -3.94
CA VAL A 30 7.39 21.74 -3.43
C VAL A 30 6.31 22.78 -3.63
N ILE A 31 5.35 22.48 -4.51
CA ILE A 31 4.27 23.43 -4.86
C ILE A 31 3.13 23.43 -3.86
N TYR A 32 2.78 22.28 -3.28
CA TYR A 32 1.83 22.16 -2.17
C TYR A 32 1.95 20.80 -1.46
N GLU A 33 1.23 20.68 -0.34
CA GLU A 33 1.11 19.48 0.48
C GLU A 33 -0.36 19.06 0.55
N CYS A 34 -0.64 17.75 0.75
CA CYS A 34 -1.95 17.16 0.98
C CYS A 34 -1.86 16.15 2.13
N GLU A 35 -2.95 15.97 2.87
CA GLU A 35 -3.02 15.01 3.97
C GLU A 35 -3.49 13.61 3.54
N ASN A 36 -4.04 13.46 2.33
CA ASN A 36 -4.53 12.18 1.81
C ASN A 36 -4.76 12.24 0.30
N GLY A 37 -5.00 11.06 -0.30
CA GLY A 37 -5.22 10.97 -1.75
C GLY A 37 -6.46 11.69 -2.25
N ARG A 38 -7.51 11.80 -1.44
CA ARG A 38 -8.74 12.50 -1.85
C ARG A 38 -8.49 14.00 -2.03
N GLU A 39 -7.75 14.62 -1.11
CA GLU A 39 -7.37 16.03 -1.21
C GLU A 39 -6.49 16.28 -2.44
N LEU A 40 -5.54 15.37 -2.70
CA LEU A 40 -4.70 15.45 -3.91
C LEU A 40 -5.55 15.46 -5.17
N ILE A 41 -6.49 14.52 -5.32
CA ILE A 41 -7.38 14.42 -6.49
C ILE A 41 -8.15 15.72 -6.70
N GLU A 42 -8.68 16.33 -5.65
CA GLU A 42 -9.39 17.61 -5.77
C GLU A 42 -8.47 18.74 -6.27
N LYS A 43 -7.21 18.78 -5.80
CA LYS A 43 -6.24 19.80 -6.24
C LYS A 43 -5.77 19.60 -7.68
N LEU A 44 -5.65 18.35 -8.13
CA LEU A 44 -5.23 18.01 -9.49
C LEU A 44 -6.26 18.38 -10.59
N LYS A 45 -7.50 18.70 -10.22
CA LYS A 45 -8.50 19.22 -11.18
C LYS A 45 -8.08 20.53 -11.85
N MET A 46 -7.12 21.25 -11.28
CA MET A 46 -6.55 22.46 -11.88
C MET A 46 -5.21 22.13 -12.53
N GLU A 47 -5.07 22.32 -13.83
CA GLU A 47 -3.83 22.03 -14.60
C GLU A 47 -2.56 22.62 -14.00
N LYS A 48 -2.62 23.84 -13.45
CA LYS A 48 -1.49 24.50 -12.78
C LYS A 48 -0.99 23.77 -11.53
N ASN A 49 -1.76 22.82 -11.02
CA ASN A 49 -1.45 22.04 -9.82
C ASN A 49 -0.85 20.65 -10.14
N ILE A 50 -0.68 20.31 -11.44
CA ILE A 50 -0.13 19.03 -11.85
C ILE A 50 1.39 19.06 -11.63
N PRO A 51 1.94 18.21 -10.73
CA PRO A 51 3.37 18.17 -10.45
C PRO A 51 4.10 17.22 -11.40
N SER A 52 5.42 17.35 -11.45
CA SER A 52 6.27 16.34 -12.11
C SER A 52 6.44 15.07 -11.27
N ILE A 53 6.48 15.23 -9.94
CA ILE A 53 6.71 14.14 -8.98
C ILE A 53 5.75 14.27 -7.80
N ILE A 54 5.24 13.14 -7.33
CA ILE A 54 4.51 13.04 -6.06
C ILE A 54 5.31 12.19 -5.09
N LEU A 55 5.61 12.73 -3.90
CA LEU A 55 6.05 11.98 -2.73
C LEU A 55 4.81 11.51 -1.99
N LEU A 56 4.55 10.21 -1.99
CA LEU A 56 3.28 9.62 -1.57
C LEU A 56 3.48 8.71 -0.37
N ASP A 57 2.94 9.09 0.78
CA ASP A 57 2.84 8.17 1.91
C ASP A 57 1.90 7.01 1.61
N ILE A 58 2.26 5.83 2.12
CA ILE A 58 1.46 4.61 1.94
C ILE A 58 0.27 4.58 2.90
N SER A 59 0.49 4.98 4.16
CA SER A 59 -0.45 4.77 5.26
C SER A 59 -1.18 6.05 5.64
N MET A 60 -2.21 6.42 4.89
CA MET A 60 -3.02 7.61 5.13
C MET A 60 -4.49 7.27 5.34
N PRO A 61 -5.25 8.11 6.10
CA PRO A 61 -6.69 7.98 6.24
C PRO A 61 -7.44 8.37 4.94
N ILE A 62 -8.72 8.04 4.86
CA ILE A 62 -9.67 8.41 3.78
C ILE A 62 -9.35 7.75 2.46
N MET A 63 -8.15 7.96 1.91
CA MET A 63 -7.63 7.36 0.69
C MET A 63 -6.13 7.15 0.86
N ASN A 64 -5.72 5.89 0.99
CA ASN A 64 -4.34 5.49 1.25
C ASN A 64 -3.45 5.61 -0.01
N GLY A 65 -2.13 5.40 0.19
CA GLY A 65 -1.16 5.54 -0.90
C GLY A 65 -1.33 4.52 -2.03
N PHE A 66 -1.80 3.31 -1.73
CA PHE A 66 -2.04 2.31 -2.77
C PHE A 66 -3.20 2.70 -3.71
N GLU A 67 -4.30 3.15 -3.12
CA GLU A 67 -5.47 3.64 -3.86
C GLU A 67 -5.13 4.89 -4.67
N THR A 68 -4.35 5.80 -4.06
CA THR A 68 -3.90 7.04 -4.69
C THR A 68 -2.97 6.76 -5.88
N ALA A 69 -1.99 5.86 -5.71
CA ALA A 69 -1.06 5.48 -6.77
C ALA A 69 -1.81 4.84 -7.96
N LYS A 70 -2.75 3.93 -7.68
CA LYS A 70 -3.58 3.31 -8.72
C LYS A 70 -4.37 4.37 -9.50
N TRP A 71 -5.04 5.28 -8.80
CA TRP A 71 -5.81 6.35 -9.43
C TRP A 71 -4.92 7.27 -10.30
N LEU A 72 -3.74 7.65 -9.78
CA LEU A 72 -2.77 8.46 -10.54
C LEU A 72 -2.31 7.75 -11.81
N ASN A 73 -1.96 6.46 -11.71
CA ASN A 73 -1.53 5.67 -12.86
C ASN A 73 -2.59 5.57 -13.97
N GLU A 74 -3.89 5.58 -13.59
CA GLU A 74 -5.01 5.53 -14.52
C GLU A 74 -5.37 6.89 -15.12
N ASN A 75 -5.17 8.01 -14.39
CA ASN A 75 -5.67 9.34 -14.77
C ASN A 75 -4.56 10.35 -15.09
N HIS A 76 -3.35 10.16 -14.55
CA HIS A 76 -2.18 11.03 -14.70
C HIS A 76 -0.89 10.21 -14.84
N PRO A 77 -0.76 9.38 -15.90
CA PRO A 77 0.40 8.49 -16.08
C PRO A 77 1.72 9.25 -16.31
N GLU A 78 1.65 10.56 -16.61
CA GLU A 78 2.82 11.43 -16.74
C GLU A 78 3.48 11.79 -15.40
N ILE A 79 2.74 11.69 -14.29
CA ILE A 79 3.24 12.03 -12.96
C ILE A 79 4.08 10.87 -12.40
N LYS A 80 5.30 11.15 -12.00
CA LYS A 80 6.14 10.15 -11.35
C LYS A 80 5.81 10.03 -9.86
N ILE A 81 5.62 8.80 -9.39
CA ILE A 81 5.22 8.52 -8.01
C ILE A 81 6.39 7.92 -7.24
N MET A 82 6.89 8.60 -6.20
CA MET A 82 7.81 8.08 -5.21
C MET A 82 7.04 7.70 -3.96
N ALA A 83 6.93 6.41 -3.68
CA ALA A 83 6.33 5.93 -2.44
C ALA A 83 7.23 6.22 -1.24
N LEU A 84 6.65 6.69 -0.14
CA LEU A 84 7.31 6.86 1.15
C LEU A 84 6.71 5.91 2.17
N SER A 85 7.54 5.19 2.91
CA SER A 85 7.11 4.23 3.93
C SER A 85 7.94 4.32 5.20
N MET A 86 7.36 3.95 6.33
CA MET A 86 8.10 3.75 7.58
C MET A 86 8.76 2.37 7.64
N GLN A 87 8.36 1.43 6.78
CA GLN A 87 8.79 0.03 6.80
C GLN A 87 9.27 -0.44 5.43
N ASP A 88 10.18 -1.40 5.45
CA ASP A 88 10.82 -2.02 4.28
C ASP A 88 10.21 -3.41 3.96
N ASP A 89 8.89 -3.56 4.13
CA ASP A 89 8.21 -4.82 3.89
C ASP A 89 7.99 -5.12 2.38
N ASP A 90 8.23 -6.39 2.02
CA ASP A 90 8.15 -6.87 0.65
C ASP A 90 6.78 -6.65 0.00
N GLU A 91 5.71 -6.82 0.78
CA GLU A 91 4.33 -6.74 0.27
C GLU A 91 3.99 -5.31 -0.17
N SER A 92 4.35 -4.32 0.64
CA SER A 92 4.14 -2.90 0.33
C SER A 92 4.92 -2.48 -0.91
N VAL A 93 6.19 -2.88 -1.03
CA VAL A 93 7.02 -2.58 -2.21
C VAL A 93 6.37 -3.13 -3.48
N ILE A 94 6.03 -4.42 -3.50
CA ILE A 94 5.44 -5.06 -4.68
C ILE A 94 4.06 -4.47 -5.01
N LYS A 95 3.25 -4.18 -4.00
CA LYS A 95 1.93 -3.59 -4.19
C LYS A 95 2.01 -2.18 -4.76
N MET A 96 2.95 -1.34 -4.28
CA MET A 96 3.15 0.01 -4.82
C MET A 96 3.59 -0.02 -6.28
N ILE A 97 4.51 -0.91 -6.65
CA ILE A 97 4.95 -1.08 -8.05
C ILE A 97 3.79 -1.51 -8.95
N LYS A 98 2.98 -2.48 -8.52
CA LYS A 98 1.79 -2.93 -9.26
C LYS A 98 0.75 -1.82 -9.45
N ASN A 99 0.70 -0.85 -8.54
CA ASN A 99 -0.17 0.32 -8.64
C ASN A 99 0.48 1.51 -9.37
N GLY A 100 1.65 1.31 -10.01
CA GLY A 100 2.28 2.31 -10.87
C GLY A 100 3.25 3.25 -10.16
N SER A 101 3.77 2.92 -8.96
CA SER A 101 4.84 3.72 -8.38
C SER A 101 6.13 3.58 -9.20
N HIS A 102 6.83 4.70 -9.37
CA HIS A 102 8.11 4.79 -10.08
C HIS A 102 9.30 4.69 -9.13
N GLY A 103 9.06 4.77 -7.83
CA GLY A 103 10.12 4.67 -6.83
C GLY A 103 9.60 4.35 -5.44
N TYR A 104 10.53 3.99 -4.57
CA TYR A 104 10.25 3.66 -3.17
C TYR A 104 11.39 4.15 -2.28
N LEU A 105 11.05 4.83 -1.19
CA LEU A 105 11.99 5.28 -0.17
C LEU A 105 11.43 5.06 1.23
N LEU A 106 12.31 4.89 2.18
CA LEU A 106 11.94 4.93 3.59
C LEU A 106 11.90 6.37 4.09
N LYS A 107 10.94 6.71 4.96
CA LYS A 107 10.81 8.05 5.55
C LYS A 107 12.02 8.46 6.43
N ASN A 108 12.85 7.51 6.85
CA ASN A 108 14.09 7.74 7.59
C ASN A 108 15.33 7.86 6.69
N THR A 109 15.15 7.95 5.37
CA THR A 109 16.23 8.14 4.39
C THR A 109 16.97 9.45 4.64
N HIS A 110 18.31 9.42 4.50
CA HIS A 110 19.12 10.64 4.65
C HIS A 110 18.80 11.67 3.55
N PRO A 111 18.80 12.99 3.84
CA PRO A 111 18.48 14.02 2.85
C PRO A 111 19.28 13.93 1.54
N SER A 112 20.57 13.60 1.60
CA SER A 112 21.41 13.44 0.40
C SER A 112 20.98 12.24 -0.48
N ASP A 113 20.39 11.22 0.11
CA ASP A 113 19.90 10.06 -0.65
C ASP A 113 18.51 10.33 -1.23
N LEU A 114 17.67 11.14 -0.55
CA LEU A 114 16.45 11.67 -1.11
C LEU A 114 16.73 12.50 -2.37
N GLU A 115 17.73 13.41 -2.31
CA GLU A 115 18.11 14.23 -3.47
C GLU A 115 18.56 13.37 -4.65
N LYS A 116 19.47 12.39 -4.42
CA LYS A 116 19.91 11.45 -5.46
C LYS A 116 18.76 10.64 -6.03
N ALA A 117 17.82 10.21 -5.19
CA ALA A 117 16.64 9.44 -5.62
C ALA A 117 15.74 10.28 -6.53
N LEU A 118 15.50 11.54 -6.20
CA LEU A 118 14.74 12.47 -7.01
C LEU A 118 15.43 12.75 -8.35
N GLN A 119 16.77 13.00 -8.34
CA GLN A 119 17.54 13.19 -9.55
C GLN A 119 17.48 11.97 -10.47
N LYS A 120 17.66 10.77 -9.93
CA LYS A 120 17.53 9.54 -10.71
C LYS A 120 16.10 9.32 -11.23
N MET A 121 15.09 9.67 -10.48
CA MET A 121 13.71 9.60 -10.94
C MET A 121 13.48 10.56 -12.12
N VAL A 122 14.12 11.71 -12.15
CA VAL A 122 14.05 12.65 -13.28
C VAL A 122 14.81 12.10 -14.48
N SER A 123 16.07 11.64 -14.31
CA SER A 123 16.94 11.17 -15.40
C SER A 123 16.53 9.81 -15.96
N ASP A 124 16.30 8.83 -15.08
CA ASP A 124 16.12 7.42 -15.44
C ASP A 124 14.63 7.02 -15.52
N GLY A 125 13.75 7.87 -14.96
CA GLY A 125 12.32 7.61 -14.89
C GLY A 125 11.87 6.84 -13.65
N PHE A 126 12.79 6.22 -12.89
CA PHE A 126 12.49 5.44 -11.70
C PHE A 126 13.65 5.45 -10.70
N TYR A 127 13.35 5.11 -9.44
CA TYR A 127 14.37 4.87 -8.41
C TYR A 127 13.91 3.85 -7.38
N TYR A 128 14.70 2.79 -7.22
CA TYR A 128 14.52 1.81 -6.15
C TYR A 128 15.86 1.58 -5.45
N PRO A 129 15.97 1.71 -4.13
CA PRO A 129 17.18 1.35 -3.40
C PRO A 129 17.49 -0.14 -3.55
N ASP A 130 18.75 -0.53 -3.30
CA ASP A 130 19.23 -1.91 -3.52
C ASP A 130 18.38 -2.98 -2.83
N TRP A 131 17.91 -2.70 -1.61
CA TRP A 131 17.05 -3.62 -0.87
C TRP A 131 15.68 -3.81 -1.57
N ALA A 132 15.04 -2.73 -2.04
CA ALA A 132 13.78 -2.80 -2.78
C ALA A 132 13.98 -3.48 -4.15
N SER A 133 15.07 -3.19 -4.83
CA SER A 133 15.44 -3.85 -6.09
C SER A 133 15.61 -5.36 -5.91
N LYS A 134 16.21 -5.82 -4.81
CA LYS A 134 16.31 -7.26 -4.50
C LYS A 134 14.93 -7.91 -4.32
N ILE A 135 14.00 -7.23 -3.65
CA ILE A 135 12.61 -7.69 -3.50
C ILE A 135 11.95 -7.83 -4.89
N ILE A 136 12.09 -6.83 -5.74
CA ILE A 136 11.55 -6.83 -7.10
C ILE A 136 12.11 -8.02 -7.90
N PHE A 137 13.44 -8.18 -7.93
CA PHE A 137 14.08 -9.26 -8.67
C PHE A 137 13.77 -10.66 -8.10
N SER A 138 13.62 -10.80 -6.79
CA SER A 138 13.23 -12.07 -6.17
C SER A 138 11.80 -12.46 -6.56
N ASN A 139 10.90 -11.49 -6.62
CA ASN A 139 9.53 -11.71 -7.06
C ASN A 139 9.41 -11.99 -8.58
N LEU A 140 10.29 -11.43 -9.40
CA LEU A 140 10.35 -11.75 -10.84
C LEU A 140 10.90 -13.16 -11.12
N LYS A 141 11.80 -13.66 -10.27
CA LYS A 141 12.41 -15.01 -10.40
C LYS A 141 11.53 -16.12 -9.86
N GLN A 142 10.66 -15.84 -8.91
CA GLN A 142 9.61 -16.76 -8.54
C GLN A 142 8.59 -16.72 -9.69
N PRO A 143 8.29 -17.87 -10.36
CA PRO A 143 7.10 -17.91 -11.19
C PRO A 143 6.00 -17.42 -10.28
N SER A 144 5.37 -16.32 -10.64
CA SER A 144 4.35 -15.68 -9.85
C SER A 144 3.48 -16.77 -9.24
N LYS A 145 3.64 -17.04 -7.93
CA LYS A 145 2.49 -17.59 -7.22
C LYS A 145 1.41 -16.57 -7.58
N PRO A 146 0.35 -16.97 -8.27
CA PRO A 146 -0.67 -16.01 -8.62
C PRO A 146 -1.01 -15.32 -7.31
N VAL A 147 -0.80 -14.01 -7.24
CA VAL A 147 -1.53 -13.20 -6.27
C VAL A 147 -2.94 -13.67 -6.50
N LYS A 148 -3.52 -14.35 -5.53
CA LYS A 148 -4.85 -14.93 -5.65
C LYS A 148 -5.84 -13.76 -5.74
N GLU A 149 -5.77 -13.04 -6.88
CA GLU A 149 -6.88 -12.24 -7.36
C GLU A 149 -8.02 -13.22 -7.51
N ASN A 150 -9.04 -13.06 -6.67
CA ASN A 150 -10.20 -13.91 -6.53
C ASN A 150 -10.00 -15.23 -5.78
N ILE A 151 -9.57 -15.16 -4.52
CA ILE A 151 -9.95 -16.21 -3.58
C ILE A 151 -11.48 -16.15 -3.49
N LYS A 152 -12.15 -17.02 -4.23
CA LYS A 152 -13.61 -17.11 -4.14
C LYS A 152 -13.96 -17.80 -2.83
N PHE A 153 -14.36 -17.00 -1.87
CA PHE A 153 -14.99 -17.51 -0.66
C PHE A 153 -16.44 -17.85 -0.95
N THR A 154 -16.90 -18.96 -0.41
CA THR A 154 -18.34 -19.21 -0.32
C THR A 154 -18.95 -18.30 0.75
N GLY A 155 -20.23 -18.00 0.67
CA GLY A 155 -20.92 -17.22 1.70
C GLY A 155 -20.76 -17.79 3.11
N ARG A 156 -20.69 -19.12 3.21
CA ARG A 156 -20.47 -19.83 4.49
C ARG A 156 -19.03 -19.69 5.02
N GLU A 157 -18.05 -19.68 4.15
CA GLU A 157 -16.66 -19.43 4.54
C GLU A 157 -16.48 -17.99 5.03
N LEU A 158 -17.11 -17.00 4.39
CA LEU A 158 -17.09 -15.61 4.84
C LEU A 158 -17.79 -15.45 6.19
N GLU A 159 -18.93 -16.12 6.37
CA GLU A 159 -19.64 -16.13 7.64
C GLU A 159 -18.78 -16.74 8.76
N PHE A 160 -18.14 -17.89 8.53
CA PHE A 160 -17.21 -18.48 9.48
C PHE A 160 -16.01 -17.57 9.76
N LEU A 161 -15.42 -16.99 8.71
CA LEU A 161 -14.29 -16.08 8.82
C LEU A 161 -14.61 -14.88 9.73
N SER A 162 -15.82 -14.31 9.62
CA SER A 162 -16.26 -13.21 10.47
C SER A 162 -16.37 -13.62 11.96
N TYR A 163 -16.75 -14.83 12.26
CA TYR A 163 -16.80 -15.33 13.63
C TYR A 163 -15.42 -15.63 14.24
N THR A 164 -14.37 -15.79 13.41
CA THR A 164 -13.01 -16.00 13.95
C THR A 164 -12.50 -14.80 14.74
N THR A 165 -13.06 -13.60 14.51
CA THR A 165 -12.71 -12.35 15.21
C THR A 165 -13.39 -12.22 16.58
N THR A 166 -14.27 -13.14 16.94
CA THR A 166 -14.99 -13.17 18.23
C THR A 166 -14.32 -14.12 19.21
N GLU A 167 -14.72 -14.06 20.49
CA GLU A 167 -14.25 -14.99 21.53
C GLU A 167 -14.90 -16.38 21.46
N MET A 168 -15.86 -16.59 20.57
CA MET A 168 -16.60 -17.86 20.43
C MET A 168 -15.68 -19.02 20.08
N ASN A 169 -15.83 -20.16 20.75
CA ASN A 169 -15.17 -21.39 20.32
C ASN A 169 -15.88 -22.02 19.11
N TYR A 170 -15.28 -23.05 18.51
CA TYR A 170 -15.81 -23.65 17.27
C TYR A 170 -17.18 -24.34 17.46
N LYS A 171 -17.53 -24.81 18.65
CA LYS A 171 -18.84 -25.38 18.94
C LYS A 171 -19.91 -24.28 18.95
N GLU A 172 -19.62 -23.17 19.61
CA GLU A 172 -20.50 -22.00 19.66
C GLU A 172 -20.69 -21.39 18.26
N ILE A 173 -19.65 -21.35 17.45
CA ILE A 173 -19.74 -20.91 16.05
C ILE A 173 -20.62 -21.87 15.25
N ALA A 174 -20.50 -23.19 15.46
CA ALA A 174 -21.33 -24.19 14.79
C ALA A 174 -22.82 -24.01 15.12
N GLU A 175 -23.13 -23.74 16.39
CA GLU A 175 -24.51 -23.42 16.83
C GLU A 175 -25.03 -22.15 16.15
N LYS A 176 -24.24 -21.07 16.12
CA LYS A 176 -24.60 -19.80 15.47
C LYS A 176 -24.80 -19.94 13.96
N MET A 177 -24.02 -20.78 13.32
CA MET A 177 -24.10 -21.05 11.88
C MET A 177 -25.07 -22.17 11.53
N PHE A 178 -25.78 -22.74 12.52
CA PHE A 178 -26.75 -23.87 12.33
C PHE A 178 -26.13 -25.05 11.56
N CYS A 179 -24.92 -25.47 11.96
CA CYS A 179 -24.21 -26.58 11.34
C CYS A 179 -23.45 -27.43 12.37
N SER A 180 -22.89 -28.56 11.91
CA SER A 180 -22.13 -29.44 12.79
C SER A 180 -20.72 -28.85 13.08
N PRO A 181 -20.10 -29.16 14.25
CA PRO A 181 -18.71 -28.80 14.52
C PRO A 181 -17.74 -29.29 13.43
N ARG A 182 -17.99 -30.47 12.86
CA ARG A 182 -17.20 -31.02 11.75
C ARG A 182 -17.27 -30.15 10.49
N THR A 183 -18.42 -29.51 10.25
CA THR A 183 -18.58 -28.55 9.14
C THR A 183 -17.73 -27.31 9.36
N ILE A 184 -17.66 -26.80 10.59
CA ILE A 184 -16.80 -25.68 10.96
C ILE A 184 -15.32 -26.01 10.76
N GLU A 185 -14.90 -27.22 11.12
CA GLU A 185 -13.52 -27.70 10.87
C GLU A 185 -13.23 -27.74 9.36
N SER A 186 -14.19 -28.16 8.55
CA SER A 186 -14.04 -28.15 7.08
C SER A 186 -13.87 -26.73 6.52
N TYR A 187 -14.64 -25.75 7.03
CA TYR A 187 -14.45 -24.33 6.63
C TYR A 187 -13.10 -23.80 7.07
N ARG A 188 -12.66 -24.14 8.30
CA ARG A 188 -11.31 -23.78 8.78
C ARG A 188 -10.24 -24.31 7.85
N ASP A 189 -10.27 -25.61 7.55
CA ASP A 189 -9.26 -26.28 6.74
C ASP A 189 -9.22 -25.71 5.30
N SER A 190 -10.41 -25.48 4.71
CA SER A 190 -10.51 -24.82 3.41
C SER A 190 -9.92 -23.41 3.42
N LEU A 191 -10.16 -22.61 4.48
CA LEU A 191 -9.60 -21.27 4.60
C LEU A 191 -8.09 -21.30 4.90
N PHE A 192 -7.61 -22.27 5.67
CA PHE A 192 -6.18 -22.46 5.90
C PHE A 192 -5.44 -22.75 4.59
N GLU A 193 -6.01 -23.58 3.74
CA GLU A 193 -5.46 -23.89 2.42
C GLU A 193 -5.53 -22.68 1.48
N LYS A 194 -6.72 -22.07 1.36
CA LYS A 194 -6.94 -20.91 0.46
C LYS A 194 -6.08 -19.70 0.79
N LEU A 195 -5.89 -19.43 2.10
CA LEU A 195 -5.18 -18.26 2.61
C LEU A 195 -3.72 -18.53 2.97
N GLU A 196 -3.28 -19.80 2.91
CA GLU A 196 -1.95 -20.27 3.38
C GLU A 196 -1.69 -19.91 4.87
N ILE A 197 -2.75 -19.87 5.67
CA ILE A 197 -2.74 -19.58 7.10
C ILE A 197 -2.82 -20.90 7.87
N LYS A 198 -2.18 -20.98 9.04
CA LYS A 198 -2.12 -22.22 9.85
C LYS A 198 -2.76 -22.09 11.22
N THR A 199 -3.28 -20.93 11.58
CA THR A 199 -3.83 -20.68 12.91
C THR A 199 -5.12 -19.89 12.87
N ARG A 200 -5.99 -20.11 13.89
CA ARG A 200 -7.21 -19.29 14.06
C ARG A 200 -6.90 -17.80 14.20
N VAL A 201 -5.83 -17.47 14.93
CA VAL A 201 -5.39 -16.08 15.10
C VAL A 201 -5.04 -15.47 13.74
N GLY A 202 -4.38 -16.23 12.88
CA GLY A 202 -4.09 -15.80 11.50
C GLY A 202 -5.36 -15.52 10.69
N LEU A 203 -6.40 -16.37 10.81
CA LEU A 203 -7.70 -16.10 10.17
C LEU A 203 -8.37 -14.84 10.72
N ALA A 204 -8.34 -14.64 12.05
CA ALA A 204 -8.90 -13.45 12.69
C ALA A 204 -8.19 -12.17 12.22
N VAL A 205 -6.85 -12.17 12.17
CA VAL A 205 -6.06 -11.05 11.65
C VAL A 205 -6.38 -10.79 10.19
N TYR A 206 -6.50 -11.83 9.37
CA TYR A 206 -6.90 -11.69 7.96
C TYR A 206 -8.30 -11.07 7.84
N ALA A 207 -9.28 -11.55 8.63
CA ALA A 207 -10.63 -11.04 8.64
C ALA A 207 -10.68 -9.54 9.00
N LEU A 208 -9.96 -9.13 10.05
CA LEU A 208 -9.87 -7.73 10.48
C LEU A 208 -9.24 -6.84 9.39
N LYS A 209 -8.12 -7.27 8.80
CA LYS A 209 -7.43 -6.51 7.75
C LYS A 209 -8.26 -6.32 6.48
N ASN A 210 -9.18 -7.25 6.18
CA ASN A 210 -9.96 -7.24 4.93
C ASN A 210 -11.44 -6.87 5.16
N GLY A 211 -11.82 -6.39 6.35
CA GLY A 211 -13.16 -5.90 6.63
C GLY A 211 -14.22 -7.00 6.77
N TYR A 212 -13.83 -8.25 7.08
CA TYR A 212 -14.72 -9.39 7.33
C TYR A 212 -15.03 -9.61 8.81
N SER A 213 -14.81 -8.61 9.66
CA SER A 213 -15.14 -8.69 11.10
C SER A 213 -16.64 -8.50 11.36
N LYS A 214 -17.13 -9.14 12.42
CA LYS A 214 -18.45 -8.88 13.01
C LYS A 214 -18.35 -7.82 14.09
#